data_ffea21dc126c363b0659198ece09c4c9
#
_entry.id   ffea21dc126c363b0659198ece09c4c9
#
_cell.length_a   1.000
_cell.length_b   1.000
_cell.length_c   1.000
_cell.angle_alpha   90.00
_cell.angle_beta   90.00
_cell.angle_gamma   90.00
#
_symmetry.space_group_name_H-M   'P 1'
#
loop_
_entity.id
_entity.type
_entity.pdbx_description
1 polymer ?
#
loop_
_entity_poly.entity_id
_entity_poly.type
_entity_poly.pdbx_seq_one_letter_code
_entity_poly.pdbx_strand_id
1 'polypeptide(L)'
;MNVFRISKLIRRLGQSTQQGLIGSLVRLQSSQAETLSLKENLYRIVPEKQKEVAEFRKQYGDKSLGEYTVDQVYGGMRGIKGLVTETSHLDSNEGIEFRGYTIPQCQELLPKANGGEEPLPEGIFWLLMTGEIPTKAQVDNLSKEWAAHADLPQHVVQMLNNFPETLHPMSQFSAAITAMNSESKFAKAYAQGVHKNTYWEHIFDDTMDLTAKITTVAAYIYRNVFKDGKVTPVDPNKDWADNLASMLGYDDPMFHEMMRLYLVLHADHEGGNVSAHTTHLVGSALSDPYLCLAAGMNGLAGPLHGLANQEVLIWITNMLQEVGDDPSDEKVKEFVLNTLKGGQVVPGFGHAVLRRTDPRYTAQREFALKHLPDDPLFKLSGQLFKIVPDILLDQGKAKNPWPNVDAHSGVLLQFYGLKEMNFYTVLFGVSRALGVLSSLVWSRALGFPLERPKSMTTKLLKEAVGAK
;
A
#
# COMPACT_ATOMS: atom_id res chain seq x y z
N MET A 1 -18.78 32.20 -13.78
CA MET A 1 -19.63 32.69 -14.92
C MET A 1 -20.31 31.46 -15.51
N ASN A 2 -21.65 31.43 -15.54
CA ASN A 2 -22.47 30.22 -15.67
C ASN A 2 -22.28 29.51 -17.03
N VAL A 3 -21.95 28.22 -17.04
CA VAL A 3 -21.72 27.34 -18.22
C VAL A 3 -22.89 27.45 -19.25
N PHE A 4 -24.11 27.68 -18.79
CA PHE A 4 -25.29 27.92 -19.63
C PHE A 4 -25.23 29.18 -20.49
N ARG A 5 -24.47 30.21 -20.10
CA ARG A 5 -24.30 31.44 -20.93
C ARG A 5 -23.23 31.25 -22.01
N ILE A 6 -22.21 30.44 -21.73
CA ILE A 6 -21.13 30.15 -22.69
C ILE A 6 -21.65 29.27 -23.83
N SER A 7 -22.48 28.24 -23.52
CA SER A 7 -23.05 27.35 -24.54
C SER A 7 -23.99 28.09 -25.54
N LYS A 8 -24.68 29.16 -25.09
CA LYS A 8 -25.51 30.01 -25.97
C LYS A 8 -24.67 30.95 -26.88
N LEU A 9 -23.48 31.36 -26.44
CA LEU A 9 -22.57 32.16 -27.24
C LEU A 9 -21.90 31.35 -28.35
N ILE A 10 -21.47 30.10 -28.01
CA ILE A 10 -20.78 29.19 -28.93
C ILE A 10 -21.70 28.79 -30.11
N ARG A 11 -23.01 28.62 -29.90
CA ARG A 11 -23.97 28.30 -30.99
C ARG A 11 -24.15 29.37 -32.05
N ARG A 12 -23.61 30.57 -31.88
CA ARG A 12 -23.71 31.68 -32.82
C ARG A 12 -22.46 31.92 -33.68
N LEU A 13 -21.41 31.09 -33.47
CA LEU A 13 -20.14 31.21 -34.19
C LEU A 13 -20.05 30.15 -35.30
N GLY A 14 -19.35 30.44 -36.40
CA GLY A 14 -19.13 29.47 -37.47
C GLY A 14 -18.31 28.24 -37.01
N GLN A 15 -18.47 27.10 -37.70
CA GLN A 15 -17.90 25.81 -37.27
C GLN A 15 -16.38 25.83 -36.99
N SER A 16 -15.58 26.57 -37.77
CA SER A 16 -14.13 26.69 -37.56
C SER A 16 -13.78 27.46 -36.29
N THR A 17 -14.57 28.47 -35.93
CA THR A 17 -14.39 29.27 -34.70
C THR A 17 -14.87 28.49 -33.47
N GLN A 18 -15.88 27.62 -33.62
CA GLN A 18 -16.34 26.72 -32.56
C GLN A 18 -15.28 25.69 -32.20
N GLN A 19 -14.63 25.05 -33.18
CA GLN A 19 -13.55 24.08 -32.96
C GLN A 19 -12.32 24.73 -32.31
N GLY A 20 -11.95 25.93 -32.74
CA GLY A 20 -10.84 26.69 -32.14
C GLY A 20 -11.10 27.09 -30.68
N LEU A 21 -12.34 27.53 -30.36
CA LEU A 21 -12.74 27.90 -28.99
C LEU A 21 -12.88 26.67 -28.06
N ILE A 22 -13.43 25.55 -28.55
CA ILE A 22 -13.51 24.31 -27.81
C ILE A 22 -12.10 23.77 -27.54
N GLY A 23 -11.21 23.76 -28.54
CA GLY A 23 -9.82 23.37 -28.37
C GLY A 23 -9.04 24.28 -27.41
N SER A 24 -9.31 25.60 -27.39
CA SER A 24 -8.70 26.53 -26.42
C SER A 24 -9.26 26.35 -25.00
N LEU A 25 -10.57 26.11 -24.86
CA LEU A 25 -11.20 25.82 -23.56
C LEU A 25 -10.75 24.50 -22.99
N VAL A 26 -10.60 23.46 -23.81
CA VAL A 26 -10.04 22.16 -23.39
C VAL A 26 -8.58 22.31 -22.97
N ARG A 27 -7.77 23.09 -23.73
CA ARG A 27 -6.36 23.37 -23.33
C ARG A 27 -6.27 24.22 -22.06
N LEU A 28 -7.16 25.20 -21.86
CA LEU A 28 -7.20 25.99 -20.62
C LEU A 28 -7.67 25.16 -19.41
N GLN A 29 -8.62 24.26 -19.61
CA GLN A 29 -9.03 23.34 -18.55
C GLN A 29 -7.95 22.31 -18.23
N SER A 30 -7.24 21.77 -19.24
CA SER A 30 -6.10 20.87 -19.00
C SER A 30 -4.94 21.60 -18.31
N SER A 31 -4.59 22.81 -18.72
CA SER A 31 -3.51 23.59 -18.08
C SER A 31 -3.86 24.03 -16.65
N GLN A 32 -5.13 24.28 -16.33
CA GLN A 32 -5.56 24.53 -14.95
C GLN A 32 -5.54 23.25 -14.10
N ALA A 33 -5.94 22.11 -14.64
CA ALA A 33 -5.86 20.83 -13.92
C ALA A 33 -4.41 20.44 -13.59
N GLU A 34 -3.46 20.78 -14.46
CA GLU A 34 -2.02 20.52 -14.26
C GLU A 34 -1.39 21.32 -13.11
N THR A 35 -2.04 22.38 -12.64
CA THR A 35 -1.53 23.25 -11.55
C THR A 35 -2.24 23.04 -10.21
N LEU A 36 -3.35 22.28 -10.18
CA LEU A 36 -4.10 22.07 -8.96
C LEU A 36 -3.31 21.20 -7.96
N SER A 37 -3.36 21.59 -6.69
CA SER A 37 -2.90 20.74 -5.58
C SER A 37 -3.75 19.47 -5.48
N LEU A 38 -3.26 18.47 -4.73
CA LEU A 38 -3.98 17.22 -4.50
C LEU A 38 -5.38 17.47 -3.88
N LYS A 39 -5.45 18.36 -2.89
CA LYS A 39 -6.72 18.69 -2.22
C LYS A 39 -7.72 19.38 -3.17
N GLU A 40 -7.25 20.30 -4.00
CA GLU A 40 -8.09 20.96 -5.00
C GLU A 40 -8.62 19.96 -6.04
N ASN A 41 -7.83 19.00 -6.45
CA ASN A 41 -8.29 17.91 -7.31
C ASN A 41 -9.39 17.07 -6.61
N LEU A 42 -9.26 16.76 -5.34
CA LEU A 42 -10.30 16.04 -4.59
C LEU A 42 -11.60 16.85 -4.48
N TYR A 43 -11.55 18.17 -4.29
CA TYR A 43 -12.76 19.03 -4.35
C TYR A 43 -13.49 18.94 -5.69
N ARG A 44 -12.78 18.68 -6.78
CA ARG A 44 -13.37 18.46 -8.11
C ARG A 44 -13.98 17.07 -8.25
N ILE A 45 -13.26 16.02 -7.80
CA ILE A 45 -13.59 14.61 -8.08
C ILE A 45 -14.63 14.06 -7.09
N VAL A 46 -14.53 14.40 -5.81
CA VAL A 46 -15.39 13.83 -4.75
C VAL A 46 -16.88 14.05 -5.03
N PRO A 47 -17.39 15.25 -5.40
CA PRO A 47 -18.81 15.43 -5.68
C PRO A 47 -19.33 14.58 -6.84
N GLU A 48 -18.52 14.37 -7.87
CA GLU A 48 -18.87 13.53 -9.03
C GLU A 48 -19.01 12.06 -8.61
N LYS A 49 -18.05 11.57 -7.82
CA LYS A 49 -18.07 10.19 -7.33
C LYS A 49 -19.18 9.95 -6.31
N GLN A 50 -19.47 10.92 -5.45
CA GLN A 50 -20.64 10.88 -4.54
C GLN A 50 -21.94 10.73 -5.32
N LYS A 51 -22.10 11.48 -6.41
CA LYS A 51 -23.28 11.41 -7.28
C LYS A 51 -23.39 10.04 -7.95
N GLU A 52 -22.30 9.56 -8.55
CA GLU A 52 -22.22 8.23 -9.18
C GLU A 52 -22.67 7.12 -8.21
N VAL A 53 -22.08 7.08 -7.01
CA VAL A 53 -22.39 6.08 -6.00
C VAL A 53 -23.86 6.19 -5.52
N ALA A 54 -24.36 7.40 -5.34
CA ALA A 54 -25.75 7.61 -4.92
C ALA A 54 -26.75 7.13 -5.98
N GLU A 55 -26.50 7.44 -7.26
CA GLU A 55 -27.31 7.00 -8.40
C GLU A 55 -27.26 5.47 -8.54
N PHE A 56 -26.06 4.87 -8.48
CA PHE A 56 -25.88 3.43 -8.53
C PHE A 56 -26.63 2.70 -7.42
N ARG A 57 -26.49 3.18 -6.17
CA ARG A 57 -27.20 2.59 -5.01
C ARG A 57 -28.71 2.74 -5.12
N LYS A 58 -29.20 3.86 -5.64
CA LYS A 58 -30.63 4.08 -5.86
C LYS A 58 -31.20 3.10 -6.90
N GLN A 59 -30.42 2.78 -7.95
CA GLN A 59 -30.87 1.92 -9.07
C GLN A 59 -30.69 0.44 -8.77
N TYR A 60 -29.66 0.04 -8.04
CA TYR A 60 -29.25 -1.37 -7.89
C TYR A 60 -29.09 -1.82 -6.43
N GLY A 61 -29.45 -0.99 -5.44
CA GLY A 61 -29.20 -1.27 -4.02
C GLY A 61 -29.91 -2.51 -3.47
N ASP A 62 -30.95 -3.00 -4.14
CA ASP A 62 -31.69 -4.21 -3.80
C ASP A 62 -31.17 -5.48 -4.54
N LYS A 63 -30.19 -5.35 -5.45
CA LYS A 63 -29.65 -6.47 -6.21
C LYS A 63 -28.75 -7.34 -5.35
N SER A 64 -28.98 -8.66 -5.37
CA SER A 64 -28.10 -9.64 -4.74
C SER A 64 -26.74 -9.70 -5.44
N LEU A 65 -25.66 -9.74 -4.65
CA LEU A 65 -24.29 -9.97 -5.14
C LEU A 65 -23.85 -11.43 -5.03
N GLY A 66 -24.75 -12.32 -4.64
CA GLY A 66 -24.54 -13.75 -4.45
C GLY A 66 -24.93 -14.22 -3.07
N GLU A 67 -24.81 -15.53 -2.87
CA GLU A 67 -25.01 -16.19 -1.56
C GLU A 67 -23.65 -16.59 -0.97
N TYR A 68 -23.61 -16.84 0.33
CA TYR A 68 -22.42 -17.34 1.01
C TYR A 68 -22.75 -18.62 1.79
N THR A 69 -21.76 -19.45 1.99
CA THR A 69 -21.90 -20.77 2.61
C THR A 69 -21.44 -20.77 4.06
N VAL A 70 -21.85 -21.79 4.83
CA VAL A 70 -21.34 -22.02 6.20
C VAL A 70 -19.82 -22.15 6.21
N ASP A 71 -19.26 -22.83 5.20
CA ASP A 71 -17.82 -23.01 5.07
C ASP A 71 -17.08 -21.68 4.88
N GLN A 72 -17.63 -20.76 4.08
CA GLN A 72 -17.04 -19.43 3.91
C GLN A 72 -17.07 -18.60 5.20
N VAL A 73 -18.11 -18.74 6.03
CA VAL A 73 -18.21 -18.05 7.32
C VAL A 73 -17.12 -18.52 8.30
N TYR A 74 -16.92 -19.85 8.42
CA TYR A 74 -15.82 -20.41 9.23
C TYR A 74 -14.45 -20.22 8.58
N GLY A 75 -14.40 -20.19 7.26
CA GLY A 75 -13.18 -20.06 6.45
C GLY A 75 -12.63 -18.62 6.33
N GLY A 76 -12.99 -17.71 7.24
CA GLY A 76 -12.48 -16.35 7.26
C GLY A 76 -13.07 -15.44 6.18
N MET A 77 -14.32 -15.68 5.80
CA MET A 77 -15.09 -14.88 4.81
C MET A 77 -14.47 -14.83 3.40
N ARG A 78 -13.64 -15.79 3.05
CA ARG A 78 -12.96 -15.82 1.74
C ARG A 78 -13.96 -15.88 0.59
N GLY A 79 -13.85 -14.92 -0.34
CA GLY A 79 -14.72 -14.80 -1.50
C GLY A 79 -16.10 -14.18 -1.22
N ILE A 80 -16.39 -13.75 0.02
CA ILE A 80 -17.58 -12.95 0.33
C ILE A 80 -17.34 -11.52 -0.14
N LYS A 81 -18.21 -11.01 -1.01
CA LYS A 81 -18.15 -9.64 -1.54
C LYS A 81 -18.79 -8.67 -0.56
N GLY A 82 -18.09 -8.33 0.53
CA GLY A 82 -18.63 -7.50 1.62
C GLY A 82 -18.02 -6.11 1.74
N LEU A 83 -16.96 -5.80 1.00
CA LEU A 83 -16.22 -4.54 1.10
C LEU A 83 -16.23 -3.77 -0.21
N VAL A 84 -16.17 -2.44 -0.11
CA VAL A 84 -15.97 -1.53 -1.24
C VAL A 84 -14.66 -0.81 -1.05
N THR A 85 -13.82 -0.81 -2.07
CA THR A 85 -12.58 -0.04 -2.14
C THR A 85 -12.49 0.68 -3.48
N GLU A 86 -12.00 1.91 -3.48
CA GLU A 86 -11.87 2.74 -4.69
C GLU A 86 -10.41 2.87 -5.13
N THR A 87 -9.45 2.39 -4.34
CA THR A 87 -8.02 2.64 -4.57
C THR A 87 -7.35 1.59 -5.45
N SER A 88 -7.71 0.32 -5.27
CA SER A 88 -7.09 -0.76 -6.02
C SER A 88 -8.02 -1.95 -6.18
N HIS A 89 -7.70 -2.80 -7.16
CA HIS A 89 -8.39 -4.05 -7.46
C HIS A 89 -7.35 -5.17 -7.62
N LEU A 90 -7.61 -6.33 -7.06
CA LEU A 90 -6.75 -7.50 -7.20
C LEU A 90 -7.36 -8.49 -8.19
N ASP A 91 -6.92 -8.43 -9.46
CA ASP A 91 -7.27 -9.44 -10.46
C ASP A 91 -6.45 -10.71 -10.24
N SER A 92 -7.09 -11.87 -10.42
CA SER A 92 -6.44 -13.15 -10.17
C SER A 92 -5.35 -13.51 -11.18
N ASN A 93 -5.35 -12.94 -12.37
CA ASN A 93 -4.40 -13.21 -13.45
C ASN A 93 -3.43 -12.04 -13.69
N GLU A 94 -3.93 -10.80 -13.67
CA GLU A 94 -3.13 -9.61 -13.93
C GLU A 94 -2.43 -9.10 -12.64
N GLY A 95 -2.93 -9.49 -11.46
CA GLY A 95 -2.42 -9.05 -10.17
C GLY A 95 -3.05 -7.78 -9.67
N ILE A 96 -2.30 -7.00 -8.90
CA ILE A 96 -2.79 -5.73 -8.36
C ILE A 96 -2.86 -4.65 -9.45
N GLU A 97 -3.99 -3.95 -9.49
CA GLU A 97 -4.22 -2.76 -10.29
C GLU A 97 -4.51 -1.58 -9.38
N PHE A 98 -3.77 -0.49 -9.54
CA PHE A 98 -3.98 0.77 -8.82
C PHE A 98 -4.85 1.69 -9.68
N ARG A 99 -6.10 1.93 -9.25
CA ARG A 99 -7.07 2.71 -10.04
C ARG A 99 -7.21 2.25 -11.51
N GLY A 100 -7.07 0.92 -11.75
CA GLY A 100 -7.14 0.31 -13.08
C GLY A 100 -5.82 0.31 -13.85
N TYR A 101 -4.71 0.77 -13.27
CA TYR A 101 -3.38 0.68 -13.86
C TYR A 101 -2.61 -0.49 -13.26
N THR A 102 -2.05 -1.34 -14.11
CA THR A 102 -1.18 -2.45 -13.72
C THR A 102 0.19 -1.96 -13.24
N ILE A 103 0.97 -2.82 -12.58
CA ILE A 103 2.32 -2.46 -12.13
C ILE A 103 3.20 -1.96 -13.27
N PRO A 104 3.31 -2.65 -14.44
CA PRO A 104 4.08 -2.13 -15.57
C PRO A 104 3.61 -0.75 -16.07
N GLN A 105 2.29 -0.53 -16.11
CA GLN A 105 1.76 0.77 -16.52
C GLN A 105 2.10 1.87 -15.50
N CYS A 106 2.08 1.57 -14.20
CA CYS A 106 2.53 2.51 -13.18
C CYS A 106 4.02 2.83 -13.34
N GLN A 107 4.88 1.84 -13.61
CA GLN A 107 6.31 2.05 -13.85
C GLN A 107 6.58 2.90 -15.11
N GLU A 108 5.75 2.78 -16.13
CA GLU A 108 5.87 3.55 -17.36
C GLU A 108 5.36 4.99 -17.21
N LEU A 109 4.17 5.17 -16.61
CA LEU A 109 3.40 6.41 -16.68
C LEU A 109 3.64 7.36 -15.50
N LEU A 110 3.99 6.84 -14.33
CA LEU A 110 4.17 7.69 -13.15
C LEU A 110 5.50 8.48 -13.21
N PRO A 111 5.50 9.72 -12.71
CA PRO A 111 6.73 10.53 -12.66
C PRO A 111 7.84 9.87 -11.85
N LYS A 112 9.06 10.05 -12.33
CA LYS A 112 10.31 9.53 -11.76
C LYS A 112 11.21 10.68 -11.28
N ALA A 113 12.20 10.36 -10.45
CA ALA A 113 13.25 11.32 -10.12
C ALA A 113 14.07 11.70 -11.36
N ASN A 114 14.76 12.83 -11.32
CA ASN A 114 15.63 13.25 -12.43
C ASN A 114 16.76 12.22 -12.63
N GLY A 115 16.75 11.57 -13.78
CA GLY A 115 17.69 10.48 -14.09
C GLY A 115 17.34 9.15 -13.38
N GLY A 116 16.23 9.08 -12.65
CA GLY A 116 15.74 7.88 -11.99
C GLY A 116 15.03 6.92 -12.94
N GLU A 117 14.93 5.67 -12.51
CA GLU A 117 14.33 4.58 -13.28
C GLU A 117 12.96 4.18 -12.74
N GLU A 118 12.74 4.34 -11.43
CA GLU A 118 11.54 3.90 -10.75
C GLU A 118 10.58 5.06 -10.42
N PRO A 119 9.28 4.80 -10.39
CA PRO A 119 8.28 5.84 -10.08
C PRO A 119 8.40 6.31 -8.63
N LEU A 120 8.06 7.58 -8.41
CA LEU A 120 8.05 8.18 -7.08
C LEU A 120 6.81 7.73 -6.28
N PRO A 121 6.96 7.45 -4.97
CA PRO A 121 5.83 7.11 -4.09
C PRO A 121 4.74 8.20 -4.05
N GLU A 122 5.10 9.45 -4.20
CA GLU A 122 4.16 10.57 -4.32
C GLU A 122 3.24 10.41 -5.53
N GLY A 123 3.78 9.85 -6.62
CA GLY A 123 3.02 9.59 -7.85
C GLY A 123 1.96 8.52 -7.63
N ILE A 124 2.32 7.41 -6.96
CA ILE A 124 1.33 6.37 -6.65
C ILE A 124 0.28 6.85 -5.64
N PHE A 125 0.67 7.64 -4.63
CA PHE A 125 -0.28 8.22 -3.69
C PHE A 125 -1.28 9.16 -4.39
N TRP A 126 -0.80 10.00 -5.29
CA TRP A 126 -1.66 10.85 -6.12
C TRP A 126 -2.66 10.02 -6.93
N LEU A 127 -2.17 8.98 -7.61
CA LEU A 127 -3.02 8.08 -8.39
C LEU A 127 -4.09 7.41 -7.52
N LEU A 128 -3.72 6.88 -6.35
CA LEU A 128 -4.65 6.25 -5.42
C LEU A 128 -5.74 7.23 -4.94
N MET A 129 -5.36 8.49 -4.70
CA MET A 129 -6.28 9.54 -4.27
C MET A 129 -7.22 10.01 -5.38
N THR A 130 -6.70 10.22 -6.59
CA THR A 130 -7.47 10.92 -7.65
C THR A 130 -7.98 9.98 -8.75
N GLY A 131 -7.31 8.86 -9.00
CA GLY A 131 -7.52 8.02 -10.18
C GLY A 131 -6.86 8.59 -11.45
N GLU A 132 -6.09 9.66 -11.33
CA GLU A 132 -5.43 10.34 -12.46
C GLU A 132 -3.90 10.27 -12.31
N ILE A 133 -3.19 10.11 -13.44
CA ILE A 133 -1.73 10.16 -13.47
C ILE A 133 -1.28 11.61 -13.23
N PRO A 134 -0.46 11.88 -12.20
CA PRO A 134 -0.01 13.24 -11.91
C PRO A 134 1.04 13.72 -12.91
N THR A 135 1.18 15.02 -13.03
CA THR A 135 2.34 15.65 -13.68
C THR A 135 3.57 15.60 -12.76
N LYS A 136 4.77 15.73 -13.34
CA LYS A 136 6.01 15.82 -12.54
C LYS A 136 5.96 17.01 -11.56
N ALA A 137 5.39 18.15 -11.96
CA ALA A 137 5.26 19.33 -11.11
C ALA A 137 4.34 19.07 -9.90
N GLN A 138 3.25 18.33 -10.08
CA GLN A 138 2.35 17.96 -8.99
C GLN A 138 3.04 17.03 -7.99
N VAL A 139 3.81 16.06 -8.47
CA VAL A 139 4.61 15.15 -7.64
C VAL A 139 5.70 15.91 -6.88
N ASP A 140 6.43 16.80 -7.53
CA ASP A 140 7.48 17.62 -6.89
C ASP A 140 6.92 18.56 -5.81
N ASN A 141 5.72 19.09 -6.01
CA ASN A 141 5.03 19.90 -5.02
C ASN A 141 4.61 19.05 -3.81
N LEU A 142 4.13 17.83 -4.05
CA LEU A 142 3.76 16.89 -2.99
C LEU A 142 4.99 16.47 -2.16
N SER A 143 6.14 16.20 -2.79
CA SER A 143 7.40 15.91 -2.09
C SER A 143 7.79 17.06 -1.15
N LYS A 144 7.70 18.31 -1.63
CA LYS A 144 8.00 19.51 -0.82
C LYS A 144 7.01 19.68 0.35
N GLU A 145 5.73 19.43 0.10
CA GLU A 145 4.69 19.52 1.13
C GLU A 145 4.96 18.48 2.24
N TRP A 146 5.26 17.24 1.88
CA TRP A 146 5.60 16.20 2.87
C TRP A 146 6.91 16.51 3.59
N ALA A 147 7.94 16.97 2.90
CA ALA A 147 9.20 17.36 3.55
C ALA A 147 8.99 18.48 4.57
N ALA A 148 8.12 19.46 4.29
CA ALA A 148 7.81 20.56 5.22
C ALA A 148 7.03 20.12 6.47
N HIS A 149 6.39 18.94 6.44
CA HIS A 149 5.53 18.42 7.52
C HIS A 149 6.13 17.17 8.20
N ALA A 150 7.37 16.79 7.90
CA ALA A 150 7.96 15.53 8.34
C ALA A 150 8.46 15.55 9.82
N ASP A 151 8.52 16.71 10.46
CA ASP A 151 8.97 16.83 11.86
C ASP A 151 7.99 16.17 12.82
N LEU A 152 8.55 15.40 13.77
CA LEU A 152 7.75 14.72 14.80
C LEU A 152 7.49 15.63 16.01
N PRO A 153 6.32 15.49 16.64
CA PRO A 153 6.07 16.10 17.94
C PRO A 153 7.11 15.66 18.97
N GLN A 154 7.56 16.58 19.84
CA GLN A 154 8.62 16.33 20.80
C GLN A 154 8.34 15.13 21.73
N HIS A 155 7.09 14.92 22.14
CA HIS A 155 6.72 13.79 23.00
C HIS A 155 6.86 12.45 22.28
N VAL A 156 6.66 12.40 20.95
CA VAL A 156 6.86 11.19 20.13
C VAL A 156 8.35 10.89 20.00
N VAL A 157 9.19 11.90 19.75
CA VAL A 157 10.66 11.75 19.74
C VAL A 157 11.16 11.21 21.08
N GLN A 158 10.70 11.80 22.19
CA GLN A 158 11.06 11.33 23.53
C GLN A 158 10.64 9.88 23.77
N MET A 159 9.44 9.50 23.35
CA MET A 159 8.95 8.13 23.47
C MET A 159 9.80 7.15 22.66
N LEU A 160 10.09 7.47 21.38
CA LEU A 160 10.93 6.64 20.50
C LEU A 160 12.34 6.45 21.08
N ASN A 161 12.94 7.50 21.65
CA ASN A 161 14.26 7.44 22.25
C ASN A 161 14.31 6.67 23.59
N ASN A 162 13.16 6.38 24.21
CA ASN A 162 13.06 5.68 25.49
C ASN A 162 12.46 4.27 25.37
N PHE A 163 12.11 3.80 24.17
CA PHE A 163 11.72 2.42 24.01
C PHE A 163 12.91 1.48 24.26
N PRO A 164 12.69 0.32 24.91
CA PRO A 164 13.73 -0.70 24.99
C PRO A 164 14.04 -1.27 23.61
N GLU A 165 15.31 -1.50 23.31
CA GLU A 165 15.76 -2.11 22.04
C GLU A 165 15.11 -3.48 21.76
N THR A 166 14.70 -4.18 22.82
CA THR A 166 14.00 -5.46 22.72
C THR A 166 12.54 -5.36 22.28
N LEU A 167 11.96 -4.15 22.28
CA LEU A 167 10.59 -3.96 21.78
C LEU A 167 10.60 -4.02 20.25
N HIS A 168 9.80 -4.95 19.70
CA HIS A 168 9.75 -5.18 18.27
C HIS A 168 9.49 -3.88 17.48
N PRO A 169 10.21 -3.60 16.37
CA PRO A 169 10.06 -2.37 15.59
C PRO A 169 8.62 -2.04 15.18
N MET A 170 7.80 -3.04 14.83
CA MET A 170 6.38 -2.81 14.51
C MET A 170 5.55 -2.35 15.71
N SER A 171 5.87 -2.80 16.92
CA SER A 171 5.21 -2.34 18.15
C SER A 171 5.57 -0.88 18.43
N GLN A 172 6.85 -0.51 18.25
CA GLN A 172 7.29 0.88 18.34
C GLN A 172 6.60 1.76 17.30
N PHE A 173 6.49 1.27 16.04
CA PHE A 173 5.86 1.99 14.93
C PHE A 173 4.39 2.28 15.21
N SER A 174 3.62 1.26 15.60
CA SER A 174 2.20 1.43 15.94
C SER A 174 2.00 2.34 17.15
N ALA A 175 2.83 2.23 18.20
CA ALA A 175 2.77 3.10 19.37
C ALA A 175 3.07 4.56 19.02
N ALA A 176 4.09 4.82 18.19
CA ALA A 176 4.45 6.16 17.75
C ALA A 176 3.32 6.80 16.91
N ILE A 177 2.72 6.05 15.98
CA ILE A 177 1.57 6.52 15.20
C ILE A 177 0.40 6.85 16.14
N THR A 178 0.10 5.98 17.11
CA THR A 178 -0.96 6.23 18.11
C THR A 178 -0.68 7.51 18.91
N ALA A 179 0.58 7.74 19.33
CA ALA A 179 0.94 8.91 20.12
C ALA A 179 0.81 10.24 19.34
N MET A 180 0.90 10.21 18.01
CA MET A 180 0.65 11.39 17.16
C MET A 180 -0.83 11.79 17.06
N ASN A 181 -1.77 11.00 17.59
CA ASN A 181 -3.20 11.31 17.60
C ASN A 181 -3.52 12.70 18.21
N SER A 182 -2.69 13.20 19.14
CA SER A 182 -2.80 14.55 19.68
C SER A 182 -2.80 15.67 18.61
N GLU A 183 -2.21 15.40 17.44
CA GLU A 183 -2.15 16.33 16.31
C GLU A 183 -3.44 16.31 15.45
N SER A 184 -4.30 15.33 15.60
CA SER A 184 -5.44 15.10 14.71
C SER A 184 -6.33 16.35 14.53
N LYS A 185 -6.41 16.82 13.31
CA LYS A 185 -7.30 17.89 12.86
C LYS A 185 -8.74 17.40 12.79
N PHE A 186 -8.93 16.14 12.39
CA PHE A 186 -10.27 15.54 12.34
C PHE A 186 -10.86 15.39 13.74
N ALA A 187 -10.14 14.90 14.73
CA ALA A 187 -10.63 14.78 16.09
C ALA A 187 -11.04 16.14 16.69
N LYS A 188 -10.22 17.18 16.43
CA LYS A 188 -10.52 18.56 16.85
C LYS A 188 -11.75 19.11 16.15
N ALA A 189 -11.88 18.93 14.83
CA ALA A 189 -13.01 19.39 14.03
C ALA A 189 -14.32 18.67 14.43
N TYR A 190 -14.23 17.35 14.65
CA TYR A 190 -15.37 16.56 15.12
C TYR A 190 -15.90 17.05 16.48
N ALA A 191 -15.00 17.33 17.43
CA ALA A 191 -15.35 17.90 18.73
C ALA A 191 -16.01 19.29 18.63
N GLN A 192 -15.72 20.05 17.59
CA GLN A 192 -16.33 21.34 17.27
C GLN A 192 -17.68 21.23 16.54
N GLY A 193 -18.11 20.02 16.19
CA GLY A 193 -19.41 19.76 15.57
C GLY A 193 -19.47 20.11 14.08
N VAL A 194 -18.35 19.99 13.34
CA VAL A 194 -18.36 20.22 11.89
C VAL A 194 -19.32 19.26 11.17
N HIS A 195 -19.86 19.71 10.05
CA HIS A 195 -20.84 18.93 9.31
C HIS A 195 -20.19 17.68 8.68
N LYS A 196 -20.89 16.55 8.72
CA LYS A 196 -20.37 15.25 8.23
C LYS A 196 -19.86 15.26 6.78
N ASN A 197 -20.38 16.13 5.93
CA ASN A 197 -19.95 16.25 4.53
C ASN A 197 -18.53 16.80 4.38
N THR A 198 -17.96 17.43 5.42
CA THR A 198 -16.59 17.94 5.45
C THR A 198 -15.63 17.03 6.17
N TYR A 199 -16.06 15.89 6.71
CA TYR A 199 -15.19 14.96 7.45
C TYR A 199 -13.98 14.52 6.62
N TRP A 200 -14.18 14.22 5.34
CA TRP A 200 -13.11 13.78 4.46
C TRP A 200 -11.99 14.82 4.30
N GLU A 201 -12.31 16.12 4.40
CA GLU A 201 -11.33 17.21 4.28
C GLU A 201 -10.34 17.20 5.44
N HIS A 202 -10.82 17.00 6.66
CA HIS A 202 -10.00 16.89 7.86
C HIS A 202 -9.24 15.55 7.95
N ILE A 203 -9.88 14.46 7.49
CA ILE A 203 -9.23 13.15 7.32
C ILE A 203 -8.10 13.25 6.30
N PHE A 204 -8.30 13.96 5.18
CA PHE A 204 -7.26 14.24 4.21
C PHE A 204 -6.09 15.02 4.83
N ASP A 205 -6.38 16.08 5.59
CA ASP A 205 -5.34 16.89 6.23
C ASP A 205 -4.52 16.07 7.25
N ASP A 206 -5.15 15.21 8.04
CA ASP A 206 -4.47 14.27 8.92
C ASP A 206 -3.67 13.22 8.14
N THR A 207 -4.22 12.72 7.02
CA THR A 207 -3.53 11.78 6.13
C THR A 207 -2.25 12.36 5.58
N MET A 208 -2.28 13.61 5.12
CA MET A 208 -1.10 14.31 4.60
C MET A 208 -0.01 14.47 5.67
N ASP A 209 -0.39 14.95 6.86
CA ASP A 209 0.53 15.11 7.98
C ASP A 209 1.12 13.76 8.44
N LEU A 210 0.29 12.72 8.53
CA LEU A 210 0.72 11.39 8.96
C LEU A 210 1.67 10.76 7.94
N THR A 211 1.33 10.82 6.65
CA THR A 211 2.19 10.31 5.56
C THR A 211 3.55 11.00 5.55
N ALA A 212 3.59 12.31 5.78
CA ALA A 212 4.85 13.05 5.89
C ALA A 212 5.73 12.55 7.05
N LYS A 213 5.13 12.22 8.20
CA LYS A 213 5.83 11.90 9.46
C LYS A 213 6.26 10.44 9.60
N ILE A 214 5.56 9.49 8.95
CA ILE A 214 5.83 8.06 9.20
C ILE A 214 7.22 7.61 8.73
N THR A 215 7.82 8.22 7.73
CA THR A 215 9.20 7.96 7.32
C THR A 215 10.19 8.37 8.42
N THR A 216 9.95 9.52 9.05
CA THR A 216 10.77 9.99 10.19
C THR A 216 10.60 9.05 11.39
N VAL A 217 9.36 8.57 11.69
CA VAL A 217 9.15 7.55 12.73
C VAL A 217 9.94 6.28 12.43
N ALA A 218 9.86 5.77 11.20
CA ALA A 218 10.58 4.58 10.78
C ALA A 218 12.10 4.75 10.92
N ALA A 219 12.61 5.92 10.54
CA ALA A 219 14.04 6.24 10.67
C ALA A 219 14.50 6.30 12.14
N TYR A 220 13.74 6.92 13.05
CA TYR A 220 14.05 6.90 14.49
C TYR A 220 14.09 5.47 15.03
N ILE A 221 13.12 4.63 14.68
CA ILE A 221 13.10 3.23 15.12
C ILE A 221 14.35 2.50 14.62
N TYR A 222 14.67 2.62 13.33
CA TYR A 222 15.82 1.96 12.74
C TYR A 222 17.13 2.40 13.38
N ARG A 223 17.32 3.72 13.50
CA ARG A 223 18.56 4.29 14.05
C ARG A 223 18.72 3.97 15.53
N ASN A 224 17.65 4.01 16.32
CA ASN A 224 17.70 3.72 17.75
C ASN A 224 17.94 2.23 18.04
N VAL A 225 17.29 1.34 17.28
CA VAL A 225 17.39 -0.11 17.57
C VAL A 225 18.64 -0.74 16.99
N PHE A 226 19.08 -0.30 15.79
CA PHE A 226 20.11 -1.02 15.02
C PHE A 226 21.37 -0.21 14.73
N LYS A 227 21.37 1.09 15.01
CA LYS A 227 22.49 2.00 14.68
C LYS A 227 22.83 2.90 15.87
N ASP A 228 23.28 4.10 15.60
CA ASP A 228 23.80 5.06 16.60
C ASP A 228 22.76 6.07 17.13
N GLY A 229 21.50 5.90 16.80
CA GLY A 229 20.41 6.79 17.22
C GLY A 229 20.34 8.15 16.51
N LYS A 230 21.23 8.42 15.55
CA LYS A 230 21.25 9.70 14.84
C LYS A 230 20.40 9.64 13.58
N VAL A 231 19.40 10.48 13.48
CA VAL A 231 18.55 10.64 12.29
C VAL A 231 18.97 11.89 11.54
N THR A 232 19.26 11.76 10.25
CA THR A 232 19.56 12.90 9.37
C THR A 232 18.29 13.73 9.18
N PRO A 233 18.36 15.09 9.22
CA PRO A 233 17.20 15.93 8.91
C PRO A 233 16.67 15.68 7.49
N VAL A 234 15.36 15.87 7.32
CA VAL A 234 14.71 15.81 6.01
C VAL A 234 15.23 16.93 5.11
N ASP A 235 15.59 16.59 3.87
CA ASP A 235 15.99 17.52 2.82
C ASP A 235 14.77 17.89 1.94
N PRO A 236 14.37 19.16 1.84
CA PRO A 236 13.23 19.59 1.05
C PRO A 236 13.43 19.45 -0.47
N ASN A 237 14.66 19.14 -0.91
CA ASN A 237 14.99 18.92 -2.33
C ASN A 237 14.97 17.45 -2.74
N LYS A 238 14.72 16.55 -1.80
CA LYS A 238 14.65 15.12 -2.01
C LYS A 238 13.19 14.65 -2.00
N ASP A 239 12.91 13.59 -2.77
CA ASP A 239 11.61 12.91 -2.68
C ASP A 239 11.48 12.10 -1.38
N TRP A 240 10.29 11.59 -1.13
CA TRP A 240 9.95 10.90 0.11
C TRP A 240 10.76 9.61 0.35
N ALA A 241 11.02 8.83 -0.73
CA ALA A 241 11.82 7.61 -0.65
C ALA A 241 13.31 7.93 -0.44
N ASP A 242 13.83 8.95 -1.12
CA ASP A 242 15.20 9.44 -0.98
C ASP A 242 15.45 9.95 0.44
N ASN A 243 14.51 10.73 0.99
CA ASN A 243 14.57 11.18 2.38
C ASN A 243 14.58 9.99 3.37
N LEU A 244 13.71 8.99 3.16
CA LEU A 244 13.70 7.79 4.00
C LEU A 244 15.06 7.07 3.94
N ALA A 245 15.58 6.80 2.74
CA ALA A 245 16.87 6.13 2.56
C ALA A 245 18.01 6.89 3.27
N SER A 246 18.07 8.21 3.09
CA SER A 246 19.07 9.08 3.73
C SER A 246 18.95 9.08 5.26
N MET A 247 17.73 9.14 5.80
CA MET A 247 17.48 9.08 7.25
C MET A 247 17.85 7.72 7.85
N LEU A 248 17.68 6.64 7.10
CA LEU A 248 18.16 5.30 7.50
C LEU A 248 19.69 5.20 7.51
N GLY A 249 20.38 6.09 6.78
CA GLY A 249 21.84 6.15 6.68
C GLY A 249 22.41 5.43 5.46
N TYR A 250 21.66 5.36 4.37
CA TYR A 250 22.08 4.81 3.09
C TYR A 250 22.21 5.93 2.06
N ASP A 251 23.41 6.05 1.47
CA ASP A 251 23.75 7.09 0.47
C ASP A 251 23.93 6.53 -0.95
N ASP A 252 23.79 5.21 -1.13
CA ASP A 252 23.90 4.57 -2.45
C ASP A 252 22.70 4.97 -3.32
N PRO A 253 22.90 5.63 -4.48
CA PRO A 253 21.82 6.03 -5.37
C PRO A 253 20.92 4.87 -5.81
N MET A 254 21.47 3.65 -5.95
CA MET A 254 20.69 2.49 -6.34
C MET A 254 19.84 1.94 -5.19
N PHE A 255 20.28 2.12 -3.93
CA PHE A 255 19.42 1.87 -2.79
C PHE A 255 18.21 2.82 -2.80
N HIS A 256 18.39 4.09 -3.17
CA HIS A 256 17.30 5.07 -3.28
C HIS A 256 16.32 4.67 -4.39
N GLU A 257 16.80 4.21 -5.55
CA GLU A 257 15.94 3.66 -6.63
C GLU A 257 15.17 2.42 -6.15
N MET A 258 15.86 1.49 -5.49
CA MET A 258 15.23 0.30 -4.91
C MET A 258 14.15 0.68 -3.88
N MET A 259 14.37 1.70 -3.05
CA MET A 259 13.37 2.19 -2.09
C MET A 259 12.15 2.79 -2.80
N ARG A 260 12.33 3.53 -3.90
CA ARG A 260 11.21 4.02 -4.74
C ARG A 260 10.36 2.86 -5.25
N LEU A 261 11.01 1.86 -5.87
CA LEU A 261 10.35 0.64 -6.33
C LEU A 261 9.60 -0.06 -5.19
N TYR A 262 10.29 -0.32 -4.07
CA TYR A 262 9.72 -1.01 -2.90
C TYR A 262 8.47 -0.31 -2.39
N LEU A 263 8.54 1.02 -2.18
CA LEU A 263 7.45 1.81 -1.62
C LEU A 263 6.25 1.92 -2.56
N VAL A 264 6.47 1.90 -3.87
CA VAL A 264 5.39 1.88 -4.86
C VAL A 264 4.70 0.51 -4.92
N LEU A 265 5.46 -0.58 -4.96
CA LEU A 265 4.91 -1.93 -5.13
C LEU A 265 4.06 -2.39 -3.93
N HIS A 266 4.39 -1.94 -2.71
CA HIS A 266 3.69 -2.34 -1.49
C HIS A 266 2.58 -1.36 -1.06
N ALA A 267 2.35 -0.28 -1.82
CA ALA A 267 1.48 0.82 -1.44
C ALA A 267 0.05 0.39 -1.10
N ASP A 268 -0.55 -0.46 -1.91
CA ASP A 268 -1.93 -0.95 -1.69
C ASP A 268 -2.11 -2.38 -2.20
N HIS A 269 -3.11 -3.07 -1.70
CA HIS A 269 -3.44 -4.43 -2.14
C HIS A 269 -4.90 -4.76 -1.85
N GLU A 270 -5.83 -3.97 -2.40
CA GLU A 270 -7.29 -4.02 -2.21
C GLU A 270 -7.74 -3.91 -0.73
N GLY A 271 -9.04 -4.00 -0.47
CA GLY A 271 -9.61 -3.76 0.87
C GLY A 271 -9.71 -4.97 1.79
N GLY A 272 -9.52 -6.20 1.28
CA GLY A 272 -9.79 -7.44 2.04
C GLY A 272 -8.62 -7.96 2.87
N ASN A 273 -7.42 -7.45 2.71
CA ASN A 273 -6.28 -7.84 3.53
C ASN A 273 -6.36 -7.24 4.94
N VAL A 274 -5.68 -7.86 5.92
CA VAL A 274 -5.85 -7.53 7.34
C VAL A 274 -5.56 -6.07 7.65
N SER A 275 -4.46 -5.50 7.14
CA SER A 275 -4.11 -4.09 7.43
C SER A 275 -5.13 -3.13 6.83
N ALA A 276 -5.56 -3.34 5.59
CA ALA A 276 -6.55 -2.49 4.93
C ALA A 276 -7.93 -2.60 5.59
N HIS A 277 -8.42 -3.82 5.84
CA HIS A 277 -9.72 -4.02 6.46
C HIS A 277 -9.76 -3.46 7.89
N THR A 278 -8.70 -3.67 8.68
CA THR A 278 -8.62 -3.14 10.05
C THR A 278 -8.62 -1.60 10.05
N THR A 279 -7.85 -0.96 9.15
CA THR A 279 -7.85 0.50 9.01
C THR A 279 -9.24 1.02 8.65
N HIS A 280 -9.92 0.37 7.69
CA HIS A 280 -11.27 0.71 7.27
C HIS A 280 -12.29 0.51 8.40
N LEU A 281 -12.24 -0.64 9.08
CA LEU A 281 -13.15 -0.98 10.18
C LEU A 281 -13.07 0.05 11.31
N VAL A 282 -11.87 0.38 11.78
CA VAL A 282 -11.65 1.39 12.82
C VAL A 282 -12.10 2.77 12.35
N GLY A 283 -11.81 3.14 11.10
CA GLY A 283 -12.27 4.38 10.48
C GLY A 283 -13.77 4.48 10.33
N SER A 284 -14.47 3.34 10.16
CA SER A 284 -15.94 3.31 10.08
C SER A 284 -16.62 3.82 11.36
N ALA A 285 -15.92 3.69 12.51
CA ALA A 285 -16.36 4.22 13.81
C ALA A 285 -16.03 5.71 14.01
N LEU A 286 -15.53 6.40 12.98
CA LEU A 286 -15.08 7.80 13.02
C LEU A 286 -13.85 8.02 13.90
N SER A 287 -13.00 7.01 14.06
CA SER A 287 -11.66 7.22 14.58
C SER A 287 -10.83 8.02 13.57
N ASP A 288 -9.89 8.82 14.06
CA ASP A 288 -9.00 9.61 13.21
C ASP A 288 -7.96 8.74 12.49
N PRO A 289 -7.25 9.27 11.46
CA PRO A 289 -6.28 8.52 10.67
C PRO A 289 -5.13 7.90 11.47
N TYR A 290 -4.69 8.53 12.56
CA TYR A 290 -3.63 8.00 13.40
C TYR A 290 -4.04 6.70 14.08
N LEU A 291 -5.21 6.69 14.71
CA LEU A 291 -5.76 5.48 15.35
C LEU A 291 -6.08 4.40 14.32
N CYS A 292 -6.62 4.79 13.16
CA CYS A 292 -6.94 3.87 12.07
C CYS A 292 -5.69 3.18 11.53
N LEU A 293 -4.64 3.94 11.22
CA LEU A 293 -3.39 3.40 10.71
C LEU A 293 -2.68 2.55 11.76
N ALA A 294 -2.61 3.00 13.02
CA ALA A 294 -2.01 2.21 14.10
C ALA A 294 -2.67 0.84 14.25
N ALA A 295 -4.00 0.77 14.18
CA ALA A 295 -4.74 -0.48 14.20
C ALA A 295 -4.42 -1.36 12.99
N GLY A 296 -4.34 -0.78 11.78
CA GLY A 296 -3.90 -1.46 10.57
C GLY A 296 -2.47 -2.01 10.68
N MET A 297 -1.56 -1.25 11.28
CA MET A 297 -0.17 -1.67 11.50
C MET A 297 -0.07 -2.83 12.51
N ASN A 298 -0.89 -2.87 13.54
CA ASN A 298 -0.99 -4.03 14.42
C ASN A 298 -1.45 -5.29 13.67
N GLY A 299 -2.37 -5.15 12.71
CA GLY A 299 -2.74 -6.24 11.81
C GLY A 299 -1.60 -6.66 10.88
N LEU A 300 -0.84 -5.67 10.35
CA LEU A 300 0.29 -5.92 9.47
C LEU A 300 1.44 -6.68 10.19
N ALA A 301 1.59 -6.48 11.49
CA ALA A 301 2.59 -7.16 12.30
C ALA A 301 2.36 -8.68 12.49
N GLY A 302 1.24 -9.21 11.99
CA GLY A 302 0.93 -10.63 12.10
C GLY A 302 1.78 -11.52 11.16
N PRO A 303 2.16 -12.74 11.60
CA PRO A 303 3.02 -13.65 10.81
C PRO A 303 2.33 -14.17 9.53
N LEU A 304 1.02 -14.14 9.45
CA LEU A 304 0.26 -14.49 8.24
C LEU A 304 -0.02 -13.27 7.34
N HIS A 305 0.65 -12.15 7.58
CA HIS A 305 0.50 -10.91 6.79
C HIS A 305 1.86 -10.27 6.53
N GLY A 306 2.23 -9.17 7.18
CA GLY A 306 3.44 -8.41 6.83
C GLY A 306 4.76 -9.05 7.23
N LEU A 307 4.79 -9.99 8.20
CA LEU A 307 6.01 -10.73 8.56
C LEU A 307 6.45 -11.77 7.53
N ALA A 308 5.66 -12.06 6.50
CA ALA A 308 5.97 -13.09 5.51
C ALA A 308 7.33 -12.88 4.82
N ASN A 309 7.72 -11.64 4.56
CA ASN A 309 9.02 -11.29 3.99
C ASN A 309 10.20 -11.73 4.87
N GLN A 310 10.11 -11.50 6.18
CA GLN A 310 11.11 -11.97 7.14
C GLN A 310 11.19 -13.49 7.17
N GLU A 311 10.05 -14.17 7.16
CA GLU A 311 10.00 -15.64 7.16
C GLU A 311 10.68 -16.24 5.92
N VAL A 312 10.55 -15.62 4.75
CA VAL A 312 11.27 -16.03 3.53
C VAL A 312 12.77 -16.03 3.75
N LEU A 313 13.32 -14.94 4.29
CA LEU A 313 14.76 -14.82 4.50
C LEU A 313 15.28 -15.76 5.58
N ILE A 314 14.54 -15.97 6.66
CA ILE A 314 14.88 -16.96 7.68
C ILE A 314 14.95 -18.35 7.05
N TRP A 315 13.96 -18.72 6.24
CA TRP A 315 13.92 -20.01 5.56
C TRP A 315 15.08 -20.16 4.55
N ILE A 316 15.41 -19.14 3.77
CA ILE A 316 16.54 -19.12 2.84
C ILE A 316 17.86 -19.23 3.62
N THR A 317 18.02 -18.52 4.72
CA THR A 317 19.23 -18.57 5.56
C THR A 317 19.42 -19.98 6.13
N ASN A 318 18.37 -20.60 6.64
CA ASN A 318 18.41 -21.98 7.14
C ASN A 318 18.77 -22.97 6.01
N MET A 319 18.24 -22.76 4.80
CA MET A 319 18.59 -23.56 3.64
C MET A 319 20.09 -23.47 3.34
N LEU A 320 20.65 -22.26 3.25
CA LEU A 320 22.07 -22.05 2.96
C LEU A 320 22.98 -22.67 4.04
N GLN A 321 22.57 -22.64 5.32
CA GLN A 321 23.31 -23.31 6.40
C GLN A 321 23.34 -24.84 6.22
N GLU A 322 22.29 -25.45 5.66
CA GLU A 322 22.20 -26.89 5.47
C GLU A 322 22.86 -27.37 4.17
N VAL A 323 22.64 -26.64 3.05
CA VAL A 323 23.05 -27.09 1.71
C VAL A 323 24.30 -26.40 1.16
N GLY A 324 24.77 -25.32 1.82
CA GLY A 324 25.92 -24.50 1.41
C GLY A 324 25.53 -23.28 0.58
N ASP A 325 26.52 -22.40 0.32
CA ASP A 325 26.30 -21.08 -0.30
C ASP A 325 26.01 -21.11 -1.80
N ASP A 326 26.38 -22.19 -2.50
CA ASP A 326 26.11 -22.40 -3.93
C ASP A 326 25.55 -23.82 -4.15
N PRO A 327 24.29 -24.06 -3.77
CA PRO A 327 23.70 -25.39 -3.81
C PRO A 327 23.31 -25.78 -5.24
N SER A 328 23.50 -27.10 -5.56
CA SER A 328 22.92 -27.64 -6.79
C SER A 328 21.39 -27.67 -6.73
N ASP A 329 20.75 -27.72 -7.91
CA ASP A 329 19.28 -27.79 -8.02
C ASP A 329 18.71 -29.00 -7.26
N GLU A 330 19.43 -30.13 -7.23
CA GLU A 330 19.02 -31.33 -6.48
C GLU A 330 18.98 -31.09 -4.98
N LYS A 331 19.99 -30.42 -4.40
CA LYS A 331 20.02 -30.07 -2.99
C LYS A 331 18.89 -29.10 -2.61
N VAL A 332 18.68 -28.07 -3.44
CA VAL A 332 17.56 -27.13 -3.26
C VAL A 332 16.23 -27.88 -3.30
N LYS A 333 16.03 -28.76 -4.27
CA LYS A 333 14.83 -29.58 -4.40
C LYS A 333 14.61 -30.47 -3.17
N GLU A 334 15.66 -31.13 -2.68
CA GLU A 334 15.59 -31.96 -1.47
C GLU A 334 15.18 -31.15 -0.25
N PHE A 335 15.77 -29.97 -0.03
CA PHE A 335 15.43 -29.09 1.09
C PHE A 335 13.96 -28.64 1.04
N VAL A 336 13.48 -28.23 -0.15
CA VAL A 336 12.07 -27.85 -0.37
C VAL A 336 11.13 -29.02 -0.05
N LEU A 337 11.46 -30.23 -0.52
CA LEU A 337 10.67 -31.42 -0.23
C LEU A 337 10.66 -31.77 1.27
N ASN A 338 11.77 -31.60 1.97
CA ASN A 338 11.86 -31.82 3.41
C ASN A 338 11.04 -30.80 4.20
N THR A 339 11.06 -29.51 3.80
CA THR A 339 10.18 -28.47 4.37
C THR A 339 8.71 -28.91 4.28
N LEU A 340 8.27 -29.36 3.11
CA LEU A 340 6.88 -29.78 2.87
C LEU A 340 6.52 -31.08 3.62
N LYS A 341 7.43 -32.06 3.71
CA LYS A 341 7.25 -33.28 4.51
C LYS A 341 7.14 -32.99 6.00
N GLY A 342 7.85 -31.96 6.48
CA GLY A 342 7.74 -31.46 7.86
C GLY A 342 6.41 -30.74 8.16
N GLY A 343 5.49 -30.67 7.20
CA GLY A 343 4.19 -30.02 7.35
C GLY A 343 4.25 -28.49 7.28
N GLN A 344 5.39 -27.93 6.87
CA GLN A 344 5.59 -26.51 6.69
C GLN A 344 5.25 -26.07 5.25
N VAL A 345 4.94 -24.79 5.06
CA VAL A 345 4.79 -24.18 3.73
C VAL A 345 6.15 -23.67 3.25
N VAL A 346 6.32 -23.51 1.94
CA VAL A 346 7.46 -22.80 1.37
C VAL A 346 7.14 -21.31 1.42
N PRO A 347 7.83 -20.50 2.24
CA PRO A 347 7.52 -19.08 2.39
C PRO A 347 7.77 -18.33 1.06
N GLY A 348 6.96 -17.30 0.79
CA GLY A 348 7.07 -16.52 -0.45
C GLY A 348 6.41 -17.17 -1.69
N PHE A 349 5.87 -18.39 -1.57
CA PHE A 349 5.17 -19.08 -2.65
C PHE A 349 3.71 -19.31 -2.32
N GLY A 350 2.86 -19.08 -3.32
CA GLY A 350 1.42 -19.17 -3.16
C GLY A 350 0.74 -17.84 -2.83
N HIS A 351 -0.54 -17.77 -3.12
CA HIS A 351 -1.39 -16.62 -2.82
C HIS A 351 -2.86 -17.02 -2.72
N ALA A 352 -3.61 -16.34 -1.85
CA ALA A 352 -5.03 -16.62 -1.66
C ALA A 352 -5.88 -16.31 -2.92
N VAL A 353 -5.54 -15.24 -3.64
CA VAL A 353 -6.29 -14.71 -4.79
C VAL A 353 -5.58 -14.98 -6.12
N LEU A 354 -4.29 -14.66 -6.25
CA LEU A 354 -3.54 -14.79 -7.50
C LEU A 354 -3.49 -16.23 -8.02
N ARG A 355 -3.42 -16.35 -9.35
CA ARG A 355 -3.30 -17.63 -10.08
C ARG A 355 -2.09 -17.68 -11.00
N ARG A 356 -1.33 -16.58 -11.05
CA ARG A 356 -0.07 -16.41 -11.77
C ARG A 356 0.97 -15.80 -10.85
N THR A 357 2.21 -15.67 -11.34
CA THR A 357 3.29 -14.93 -10.66
C THR A 357 2.82 -13.52 -10.32
N ASP A 358 3.08 -13.09 -9.11
CA ASP A 358 2.77 -11.75 -8.65
C ASP A 358 3.55 -10.71 -9.48
N PRO A 359 2.91 -9.74 -10.16
CA PRO A 359 3.62 -8.74 -10.96
C PRO A 359 4.57 -7.87 -10.13
N ARG A 360 4.36 -7.74 -8.82
CA ARG A 360 5.28 -7.06 -7.91
C ARG A 360 6.58 -7.84 -7.74
N TYR A 361 6.52 -9.17 -7.67
CA TYR A 361 7.71 -10.03 -7.73
C TYR A 361 8.45 -9.85 -9.04
N THR A 362 7.72 -9.82 -10.17
CA THR A 362 8.32 -9.64 -11.50
C THR A 362 9.08 -8.32 -11.59
N ALA A 363 8.48 -7.21 -11.15
CA ALA A 363 9.13 -5.89 -11.15
C ALA A 363 10.42 -5.88 -10.30
N GLN A 364 10.39 -6.46 -9.11
CA GLN A 364 11.59 -6.60 -8.26
C GLN A 364 12.66 -7.47 -8.90
N ARG A 365 12.27 -8.55 -9.57
CA ARG A 365 13.19 -9.44 -10.27
C ARG A 365 13.85 -8.75 -11.48
N GLU A 366 13.10 -7.95 -12.23
CA GLU A 366 13.64 -7.16 -13.35
C GLU A 366 14.65 -6.12 -12.86
N PHE A 367 14.37 -5.43 -11.78
CA PHE A 367 15.33 -4.54 -11.11
C PHE A 367 16.60 -5.30 -10.71
N ALA A 368 16.47 -6.47 -10.08
CA ALA A 368 17.58 -7.29 -9.66
C ALA A 368 18.43 -7.80 -10.84
N LEU A 369 17.79 -8.25 -11.93
CA LEU A 369 18.48 -8.67 -13.15
C LEU A 369 19.36 -7.56 -13.74
N LYS A 370 18.92 -6.31 -13.60
CA LYS A 370 19.64 -5.15 -14.12
C LYS A 370 20.80 -4.73 -13.23
N HIS A 371 20.61 -4.72 -11.90
CA HIS A 371 21.52 -4.07 -10.96
C HIS A 371 22.35 -5.02 -10.09
N LEU A 372 21.92 -6.28 -9.92
CA LEU A 372 22.60 -7.27 -9.07
C LEU A 372 22.58 -8.70 -9.66
N PRO A 373 22.88 -8.89 -10.97
CA PRO A 373 22.72 -10.19 -11.64
C PRO A 373 23.65 -11.28 -11.05
N ASP A 374 24.72 -10.89 -10.40
CA ASP A 374 25.74 -11.79 -9.85
C ASP A 374 25.57 -12.06 -8.34
N ASP A 375 24.61 -11.42 -7.69
CA ASP A 375 24.37 -11.63 -6.27
C ASP A 375 23.95 -13.09 -5.96
N PRO A 376 24.59 -13.76 -4.97
CA PRO A 376 24.30 -15.15 -4.66
C PRO A 376 22.86 -15.40 -4.21
N LEU A 377 22.28 -14.50 -3.39
CA LEU A 377 20.88 -14.63 -2.94
C LEU A 377 19.89 -14.44 -4.11
N PHE A 378 20.21 -13.52 -5.03
CA PHE A 378 19.41 -13.35 -6.24
C PHE A 378 19.46 -14.59 -7.13
N LYS A 379 20.65 -15.19 -7.34
CA LYS A 379 20.81 -16.46 -8.10
C LYS A 379 20.00 -17.57 -7.47
N LEU A 380 20.07 -17.73 -6.14
CA LEU A 380 19.29 -18.71 -5.40
C LEU A 380 17.77 -18.45 -5.51
N SER A 381 17.32 -17.21 -5.41
CA SER A 381 15.92 -16.85 -5.68
C SER A 381 15.48 -17.27 -7.09
N GLY A 382 16.37 -17.16 -8.08
CA GLY A 382 16.17 -17.64 -9.44
C GLY A 382 16.05 -19.17 -9.56
N GLN A 383 16.83 -19.93 -8.77
CA GLN A 383 16.69 -21.40 -8.66
C GLN A 383 15.36 -21.78 -8.02
N LEU A 384 14.99 -21.13 -6.92
CA LEU A 384 13.70 -21.36 -6.23
C LEU A 384 12.51 -21.06 -7.16
N PHE A 385 12.59 -19.98 -7.95
CA PHE A 385 11.55 -19.66 -8.94
C PHE A 385 11.31 -20.78 -9.95
N LYS A 386 12.35 -21.53 -10.34
CA LYS A 386 12.24 -22.66 -11.26
C LYS A 386 11.80 -23.95 -10.57
N ILE A 387 12.27 -24.22 -9.36
CA ILE A 387 12.14 -25.51 -8.69
C ILE A 387 10.84 -25.61 -7.90
N VAL A 388 10.48 -24.57 -7.12
CA VAL A 388 9.36 -24.65 -6.17
C VAL A 388 8.01 -24.82 -6.84
N PRO A 389 7.66 -24.11 -7.95
CA PRO A 389 6.37 -24.26 -8.59
C PRO A 389 6.10 -25.70 -9.05
N ASP A 390 7.08 -26.38 -9.66
CA ASP A 390 6.93 -27.75 -10.11
C ASP A 390 6.64 -28.72 -8.96
N ILE A 391 7.38 -28.57 -7.84
CA ILE A 391 7.17 -29.39 -6.63
C ILE A 391 5.77 -29.15 -6.06
N LEU A 392 5.30 -27.92 -6.00
CA LEU A 392 3.97 -27.59 -5.46
C LEU A 392 2.84 -28.09 -6.37
N LEU A 393 3.04 -28.08 -7.70
CA LEU A 393 2.11 -28.64 -8.67
C LEU A 393 2.04 -30.16 -8.55
N ASP A 394 3.17 -30.86 -8.44
CA ASP A 394 3.25 -32.31 -8.26
C ASP A 394 2.53 -32.78 -7.00
N GLN A 395 2.53 -31.97 -5.94
CA GLN A 395 1.77 -32.26 -4.71
C GLN A 395 0.25 -32.13 -4.88
N GLY A 396 -0.23 -31.40 -5.90
CA GLY A 396 -1.65 -31.24 -6.20
C GLY A 396 -2.48 -30.46 -5.19
N LYS A 397 -1.85 -29.83 -4.18
CA LYS A 397 -2.53 -29.08 -3.10
C LYS A 397 -2.56 -27.57 -3.32
N ALA A 398 -1.62 -27.04 -4.07
CA ALA A 398 -1.49 -25.59 -4.29
C ALA A 398 -2.34 -25.13 -5.47
N LYS A 399 -3.27 -24.21 -5.23
CA LYS A 399 -4.03 -23.52 -6.30
C LYS A 399 -3.18 -22.47 -7.03
N ASN A 400 -2.19 -21.94 -6.37
CA ASN A 400 -1.18 -21.03 -6.90
C ASN A 400 0.21 -21.46 -6.39
N PRO A 401 1.07 -22.02 -7.24
CA PRO A 401 2.43 -22.43 -6.85
C PRO A 401 3.48 -21.34 -7.06
N TRP A 402 3.09 -20.18 -7.61
CA TRP A 402 4.01 -19.13 -8.05
C TRP A 402 4.46 -18.22 -6.89
N PRO A 403 5.63 -17.57 -7.02
CA PRO A 403 6.10 -16.62 -6.01
C PRO A 403 5.22 -15.40 -5.91
N ASN A 404 5.09 -14.89 -4.70
CA ASN A 404 4.48 -13.60 -4.38
C ASN A 404 5.58 -12.53 -4.12
N VAL A 405 5.18 -11.31 -3.78
CA VAL A 405 6.10 -10.17 -3.56
C VAL A 405 7.17 -10.45 -2.51
N ASP A 406 6.85 -11.22 -1.46
CA ASP A 406 7.74 -11.47 -0.33
C ASP A 406 8.92 -12.39 -0.70
N ALA A 407 8.80 -13.19 -1.76
CA ALA A 407 9.87 -14.07 -2.23
C ALA A 407 11.13 -13.31 -2.69
N HIS A 408 11.05 -12.01 -2.96
CA HIS A 408 12.17 -11.24 -3.50
C HIS A 408 12.51 -9.96 -2.75
N SER A 409 11.54 -9.33 -2.10
CA SER A 409 11.74 -8.01 -1.48
C SER A 409 12.85 -8.00 -0.43
N GLY A 410 12.97 -9.05 0.38
CA GLY A 410 14.04 -9.20 1.36
C GLY A 410 15.43 -9.40 0.72
N VAL A 411 15.52 -10.06 -0.42
CA VAL A 411 16.79 -10.26 -1.16
C VAL A 411 17.37 -8.92 -1.59
N LEU A 412 16.55 -8.02 -2.14
CA LEU A 412 16.98 -6.67 -2.51
C LEU A 412 17.49 -5.87 -1.31
N LEU A 413 16.78 -5.89 -0.20
CA LEU A 413 17.19 -5.19 1.02
C LEU A 413 18.52 -5.71 1.56
N GLN A 414 18.73 -7.04 1.58
CA GLN A 414 19.98 -7.67 2.00
C GLN A 414 21.17 -7.25 1.12
N PHE A 415 20.99 -7.23 -0.21
CA PHE A 415 22.03 -6.84 -1.14
C PHE A 415 22.56 -5.43 -0.86
N TYR A 416 21.67 -4.48 -0.63
CA TYR A 416 22.05 -3.09 -0.32
C TYR A 416 22.44 -2.86 1.15
N GLY A 417 22.57 -3.91 1.95
CA GLY A 417 23.12 -3.85 3.30
C GLY A 417 22.09 -3.58 4.42
N LEU A 418 20.79 -3.49 4.12
CA LEU A 418 19.76 -3.45 5.13
C LEU A 418 19.46 -4.88 5.58
N LYS A 419 20.21 -5.35 6.60
CA LYS A 419 20.22 -6.76 7.05
C LYS A 419 19.29 -7.05 8.22
N GLU A 420 18.71 -6.03 8.81
CA GLU A 420 17.90 -6.09 10.01
C GLU A 420 16.45 -6.51 9.68
N MET A 421 16.25 -7.83 9.52
CA MET A 421 14.98 -8.42 9.05
C MET A 421 13.77 -8.01 9.88
N ASN A 422 13.93 -7.79 11.20
CA ASN A 422 12.84 -7.32 12.08
C ASN A 422 12.32 -5.92 11.71
N PHE A 423 13.05 -5.18 10.87
CA PHE A 423 12.65 -3.86 10.40
C PHE A 423 11.83 -3.88 9.11
N TYR A 424 11.87 -4.95 8.34
CA TYR A 424 11.25 -5.01 7.01
C TYR A 424 9.75 -4.76 7.01
N THR A 425 9.05 -5.25 8.02
CA THR A 425 7.60 -5.00 8.15
C THR A 425 7.30 -3.52 8.45
N VAL A 426 8.22 -2.78 9.07
CA VAL A 426 8.08 -1.31 9.22
C VAL A 426 8.16 -0.62 7.86
N LEU A 427 9.11 -0.98 7.00
CA LEU A 427 9.18 -0.47 5.62
C LEU A 427 7.91 -0.79 4.83
N PHE A 428 7.42 -2.02 4.98
CA PHE A 428 6.14 -2.41 4.40
C PHE A 428 4.99 -1.53 4.94
N GLY A 429 4.96 -1.26 6.24
CA GLY A 429 3.97 -0.39 6.88
C GLY A 429 4.01 1.05 6.37
N VAL A 430 5.22 1.59 6.16
CA VAL A 430 5.42 2.93 5.55
C VAL A 430 4.78 2.96 4.16
N SER A 431 5.09 1.99 3.32
CA SER A 431 4.49 1.89 1.99
C SER A 431 2.96 1.72 2.04
N ARG A 432 2.48 0.75 2.83
CA ARG A 432 1.05 0.40 2.94
C ARG A 432 0.20 1.56 3.43
N ALA A 433 0.76 2.48 4.20
CA ALA A 433 0.07 3.67 4.66
C ALA A 433 -0.48 4.51 3.49
N LEU A 434 0.22 4.58 2.36
CA LEU A 434 -0.23 5.31 1.17
C LEU A 434 -1.62 4.83 0.69
N GLY A 435 -1.81 3.51 0.59
CA GLY A 435 -3.06 2.93 0.11
C GLY A 435 -4.18 2.97 1.14
N VAL A 436 -3.92 2.52 2.37
CA VAL A 436 -4.98 2.42 3.38
C VAL A 436 -5.48 3.79 3.83
N LEU A 437 -4.61 4.81 3.86
CA LEU A 437 -5.01 6.18 4.16
C LEU A 437 -5.78 6.81 2.99
N SER A 438 -5.39 6.56 1.74
CA SER A 438 -6.18 6.96 0.58
C SER A 438 -7.58 6.35 0.60
N SER A 439 -7.68 5.05 0.90
CA SER A 439 -8.97 4.36 1.05
C SER A 439 -9.80 4.94 2.19
N LEU A 440 -9.18 5.34 3.31
CA LEU A 440 -9.87 5.98 4.44
C LEU A 440 -10.46 7.34 4.03
N VAL A 441 -9.74 8.19 3.30
CA VAL A 441 -10.24 9.46 2.77
C VAL A 441 -11.49 9.21 1.91
N TRP A 442 -11.42 8.25 0.97
CA TRP A 442 -12.57 7.90 0.13
C TRP A 442 -13.75 7.35 0.92
N SER A 443 -13.51 6.51 1.92
CA SER A 443 -14.58 6.01 2.80
C SER A 443 -15.35 7.13 3.48
N ARG A 444 -14.65 8.18 3.90
CA ARG A 444 -15.29 9.37 4.50
C ARG A 444 -15.93 10.28 3.46
N ALA A 445 -15.29 10.46 2.30
CA ALA A 445 -15.85 11.23 1.19
C ALA A 445 -17.17 10.63 0.67
N LEU A 446 -17.25 9.30 0.57
CA LEU A 446 -18.46 8.59 0.15
C LEU A 446 -19.48 8.38 1.27
N GLY A 447 -19.14 8.77 2.51
CA GLY A 447 -20.05 8.70 3.65
C GLY A 447 -20.41 7.28 4.07
N PHE A 448 -19.47 6.34 3.97
CA PHE A 448 -19.71 4.95 4.40
C PHE A 448 -20.04 4.90 5.89
N PRO A 449 -21.07 4.13 6.28
CA PRO A 449 -21.50 4.04 7.66
C PRO A 449 -20.57 3.17 8.51
N LEU A 450 -20.84 3.11 9.81
CA LEU A 450 -20.22 2.15 10.72
C LEU A 450 -20.37 0.71 10.18
N GLU A 451 -19.26 0.02 10.05
CA GLU A 451 -19.24 -1.39 9.65
C GLU A 451 -19.63 -2.27 10.84
N ARG A 452 -20.72 -3.01 10.69
CA ARG A 452 -21.23 -3.89 11.73
C ARG A 452 -21.87 -5.15 11.14
N PRO A 453 -21.07 -6.14 10.74
CA PRO A 453 -21.60 -7.43 10.29
C PRO A 453 -22.31 -8.16 11.45
N LYS A 454 -23.29 -8.98 11.11
CA LYS A 454 -24.01 -9.80 12.08
C LYS A 454 -23.22 -11.07 12.37
N SER A 455 -23.04 -11.39 13.66
CA SER A 455 -22.41 -12.64 14.10
C SER A 455 -23.46 -13.68 14.51
N MET A 456 -23.10 -14.97 14.34
CA MET A 456 -23.93 -16.11 14.73
C MET A 456 -23.08 -17.12 15.52
N THR A 457 -23.69 -17.78 16.50
CA THR A 457 -23.07 -18.92 17.16
C THR A 457 -23.19 -20.17 16.29
N THR A 458 -22.36 -21.19 16.53
CA THR A 458 -22.47 -22.50 15.84
C THR A 458 -23.89 -23.09 15.97
N LYS A 459 -24.54 -22.92 17.14
CA LYS A 459 -25.92 -23.34 17.37
C LYS A 459 -26.87 -22.64 16.38
N LEU A 460 -26.81 -21.33 16.27
CA LEU A 460 -27.65 -20.54 15.37
C LEU A 460 -27.37 -20.87 13.88
N LEU A 461 -26.12 -21.17 13.53
CA LEU A 461 -25.78 -21.63 12.17
C LEU A 461 -26.40 -22.99 11.87
N LYS A 462 -26.35 -23.95 12.82
CA LYS A 462 -27.05 -25.25 12.67
C LYS A 462 -28.55 -25.07 12.47
N GLU A 463 -29.19 -24.24 13.29
CA GLU A 463 -30.62 -23.92 13.17
C GLU A 463 -30.93 -23.31 11.80
N ALA A 464 -30.10 -22.38 11.30
CA ALA A 464 -30.31 -21.71 10.02
C ALA A 464 -30.25 -22.64 8.82
N VAL A 465 -29.47 -23.74 8.88
CA VAL A 465 -29.38 -24.75 7.82
C VAL A 465 -30.20 -26.02 8.08
N GLY A 466 -30.99 -26.05 9.16
CA GLY A 466 -31.82 -27.19 9.50
C GLY A 466 -31.03 -28.41 10.00
N ALA A 467 -29.78 -28.22 10.47
CA ALA A 467 -28.96 -29.29 11.05
C ALA A 467 -29.38 -29.55 12.51
N LYS A 468 -29.40 -30.82 12.89
CA LYS A 468 -29.67 -31.25 14.28
C LYS A 468 -28.42 -31.18 15.15
#